data_fa09656b4072533a7c43a458964fa064
#
_entry.id   fa09656b4072533a7c43a458964fa064
#
_cell.length_a   1.000
_cell.length_b   1.000
_cell.length_c   1.000
_cell.angle_alpha   90.00
_cell.angle_beta   90.00
_cell.angle_gamma   90.00
#
_symmetry.space_group_name_H-M   'P 1'
#
loop_
_entity.id
_entity.type
_entity.pdbx_description
1 polymer ?
#
loop_
_entity_poly.entity_id
_entity_poly.type
_entity_poly.pdbx_seq_one_letter_code
_entity_poly.pdbx_strand_id
1 'polypeptide(L)'
;MFFKFFFKFLPFFIFIGIPIIEVILFIKVGKYIGLWNTIFIIIITGVIGAILVKSQGISILNKAFEEIRLNKMPILSIFEGIAILIAGAFLLTPGFLTDTLGCILLIPKTRNLIITHITSYLKKKAIYKEKTTYYSNEKNNENKTFEGNFEEIKDPKKKKK
;
A
#
# COMPACT_ATOMS: atom_id res chain seq x y z
N MET A 1 -11.06 24.51 -6.99
CA MET A 1 -10.75 24.61 -5.55
C MET A 1 -11.55 23.62 -4.71
N PHE A 2 -12.83 23.37 -4.99
CA PHE A 2 -13.73 22.40 -4.33
C PHE A 2 -13.22 20.96 -4.32
N PHE A 3 -12.64 20.48 -5.41
CA PHE A 3 -12.19 19.08 -5.55
C PHE A 3 -11.03 18.72 -4.60
N LYS A 4 -10.08 19.64 -4.37
CA LYS A 4 -8.97 19.44 -3.41
C LYS A 4 -9.47 19.45 -1.96
N PHE A 5 -10.49 20.24 -1.66
CA PHE A 5 -11.10 20.30 -0.33
C PHE A 5 -11.86 19.01 -0.03
N PHE A 6 -12.63 18.49 -0.99
CA PHE A 6 -13.35 17.22 -0.86
C PHE A 6 -12.41 16.03 -0.60
N PHE A 7 -11.27 15.95 -1.31
CA PHE A 7 -10.28 14.89 -1.09
C PHE A 7 -9.61 14.95 0.28
N LYS A 8 -9.46 16.14 0.88
CA LYS A 8 -8.88 16.31 2.21
C LYS A 8 -9.83 15.82 3.32
N PHE A 9 -11.13 15.93 3.12
CA PHE A 9 -12.15 15.49 4.07
C PHE A 9 -12.71 14.09 3.77
N LEU A 10 -12.32 13.46 2.66
CA LEU A 10 -12.75 12.12 2.29
C LEU A 10 -12.53 11.09 3.41
N PRO A 11 -11.35 10.99 4.07
CA PRO A 11 -11.14 10.04 5.16
C PRO A 11 -12.07 10.31 6.35
N PHE A 12 -12.40 11.55 6.62
CA PHE A 12 -13.34 11.91 7.68
C PHE A 12 -14.77 11.47 7.35
N PHE A 13 -15.23 11.66 6.10
CA PHE A 13 -16.53 11.18 5.65
C PHE A 13 -16.63 9.66 5.65
N ILE A 14 -15.56 8.96 5.29
CA ILE A 14 -15.49 7.49 5.37
C ILE A 14 -15.57 7.04 6.83
N PHE A 15 -14.82 7.69 7.72
CA PHE A 15 -14.78 7.33 9.14
C PHE A 15 -16.14 7.51 9.86
N ILE A 16 -16.92 8.49 9.46
CA ILE A 16 -18.27 8.69 10.00
C ILE A 16 -19.32 7.89 9.22
N GLY A 17 -19.18 7.79 7.91
CA GLY A 17 -20.15 7.13 7.03
C GLY A 17 -20.22 5.62 7.24
N ILE A 18 -19.09 4.96 7.46
CA ILE A 18 -19.05 3.52 7.70
C ILE A 18 -19.90 3.12 8.92
N PRO A 19 -19.72 3.70 10.13
CA PRO A 19 -20.56 3.38 11.29
C PRO A 19 -22.05 3.66 11.07
N ILE A 20 -22.40 4.72 10.34
CA ILE A 20 -23.81 5.03 10.05
C ILE A 20 -24.41 3.92 9.16
N ILE A 21 -23.70 3.51 8.11
CA ILE A 21 -24.13 2.43 7.22
C ILE A 21 -24.26 1.12 8.00
N GLU A 22 -23.32 0.83 8.89
CA GLU A 22 -23.36 -0.36 9.76
C GLU A 22 -24.62 -0.39 10.61
N VAL A 23 -24.95 0.71 11.30
CA VAL A 23 -26.16 0.80 12.11
C VAL A 23 -27.42 0.59 11.27
N ILE A 24 -27.48 1.18 10.07
CA ILE A 24 -28.61 0.98 9.16
C ILE A 24 -28.73 -0.49 8.74
N LEU A 25 -27.60 -1.15 8.42
CA LEU A 25 -27.57 -2.58 8.09
C LEU A 25 -28.01 -3.44 9.27
N PHE A 26 -27.52 -3.14 10.47
CA PHE A 26 -27.94 -3.82 11.71
C PHE A 26 -29.47 -3.78 11.90
N ILE A 27 -30.05 -2.58 11.76
CA ILE A 27 -31.50 -2.41 11.92
C ILE A 27 -32.26 -3.19 10.83
N LYS A 28 -31.81 -3.09 9.57
CA LYS A 28 -32.49 -3.79 8.47
C LYS A 28 -32.40 -5.30 8.62
N VAL A 29 -31.20 -5.84 8.81
CA VAL A 29 -30.98 -7.29 8.93
C VAL A 29 -31.66 -7.82 10.20
N GLY A 30 -31.53 -7.12 11.34
CA GLY A 30 -32.17 -7.49 12.58
C GLY A 30 -33.69 -7.56 12.51
N LYS A 31 -34.34 -6.74 11.66
CA LYS A 31 -35.78 -6.82 11.38
C LYS A 31 -36.18 -8.11 10.64
N TYR A 32 -35.29 -8.63 9.76
CA TYR A 32 -35.61 -9.84 8.97
C TYR A 32 -35.29 -11.14 9.71
N ILE A 33 -34.14 -11.24 10.35
CA ILE A 33 -33.67 -12.50 10.99
C ILE A 33 -33.73 -12.47 12.51
N GLY A 34 -34.08 -11.32 13.09
CA GLY A 34 -34.13 -11.14 14.53
C GLY A 34 -32.77 -10.68 15.11
N LEU A 35 -32.85 -9.96 16.24
CA LEU A 35 -31.68 -9.35 16.88
C LEU A 35 -30.63 -10.38 17.31
N TRP A 36 -31.04 -11.47 17.94
CA TRP A 36 -30.13 -12.49 18.44
C TRP A 36 -29.38 -13.22 17.34
N ASN A 37 -30.07 -13.56 16.24
CA ASN A 37 -29.42 -14.19 15.09
C ASN A 37 -28.41 -13.24 14.42
N THR A 38 -28.74 -11.95 14.34
CA THR A 38 -27.84 -10.92 13.81
C THR A 38 -26.56 -10.83 14.63
N ILE A 39 -26.67 -10.75 15.96
CA ILE A 39 -25.51 -10.70 16.88
C ILE A 39 -24.68 -11.98 16.75
N PHE A 40 -25.32 -13.13 16.67
CA PHE A 40 -24.64 -14.41 16.54
C PHE A 40 -23.82 -14.51 15.24
N ILE A 41 -24.39 -14.08 14.12
CA ILE A 41 -23.67 -14.05 12.84
C ILE A 41 -22.43 -13.17 12.91
N ILE A 42 -22.54 -11.97 13.49
CA ILE A 42 -21.42 -11.04 13.60
C ILE A 42 -20.30 -11.58 14.49
N ILE A 43 -20.66 -12.22 15.61
CA ILE A 43 -19.66 -12.84 16.47
C ILE A 43 -18.94 -13.97 15.73
N ILE A 44 -19.67 -14.81 15.00
CA ILE A 44 -19.08 -15.90 14.22
C ILE A 44 -18.16 -15.37 13.13
N THR A 45 -18.60 -14.37 12.35
CA THR A 45 -17.78 -13.79 11.28
C THR A 45 -16.50 -13.16 11.83
N GLY A 46 -16.59 -12.44 12.95
CA GLY A 46 -15.43 -11.86 13.63
C GLY A 46 -14.44 -12.93 14.14
N VAL A 47 -14.92 -14.01 14.75
CA VAL A 47 -14.06 -15.11 15.24
C VAL A 47 -13.37 -15.82 14.06
N ILE A 48 -14.12 -16.17 13.02
CA ILE A 48 -13.57 -16.82 11.82
C ILE A 48 -12.54 -15.88 11.16
N GLY A 49 -12.86 -14.60 11.03
CA GLY A 49 -11.97 -13.60 10.49
C GLY A 49 -10.66 -13.47 11.28
N ALA A 50 -10.72 -13.43 12.61
CA ALA A 50 -9.55 -13.37 13.47
C ALA A 50 -8.63 -14.59 13.29
N ILE A 51 -9.19 -15.79 13.18
CA ILE A 51 -8.45 -17.03 12.92
C ILE A 51 -7.74 -16.95 11.55
N LEU A 52 -8.46 -16.51 10.53
CA LEU A 52 -7.91 -16.38 9.18
C LEU A 52 -6.80 -15.31 9.10
N VAL A 53 -6.98 -14.17 9.75
CA VAL A 53 -5.96 -13.12 9.85
C VAL A 53 -4.69 -13.65 10.50
N LYS A 54 -4.81 -14.35 11.63
CA LYS A 54 -3.67 -14.95 12.33
C LYS A 54 -2.94 -15.97 11.44
N SER A 55 -3.67 -16.89 10.84
CA SER A 55 -3.10 -17.94 9.98
C SER A 55 -2.39 -17.36 8.76
N GLN A 56 -3.05 -16.47 8.04
CA GLN A 56 -2.48 -15.85 6.85
C GLN A 56 -1.35 -14.87 7.18
N GLY A 57 -1.45 -14.13 8.28
CA GLY A 57 -0.40 -13.22 8.72
C GLY A 57 0.91 -13.94 8.99
N ILE A 58 0.87 -15.08 9.72
CA ILE A 58 2.06 -15.90 9.97
C ILE A 58 2.64 -16.45 8.65
N SER A 59 1.78 -16.91 7.74
CA SER A 59 2.22 -17.42 6.44
C SER A 59 2.96 -16.36 5.62
N ILE A 60 2.43 -15.13 5.57
CA ILE A 60 3.05 -14.02 4.84
C ILE A 60 4.37 -13.57 5.50
N LEU A 61 4.44 -13.55 6.82
CA LEU A 61 5.69 -13.26 7.53
C LEU A 61 6.78 -14.28 7.20
N ASN A 62 6.46 -15.58 7.23
CA ASN A 62 7.39 -16.63 6.87
C ASN A 62 7.88 -16.48 5.42
N LYS A 63 6.96 -16.20 4.48
CA LYS A 63 7.30 -15.93 3.09
C LYS A 63 8.24 -14.71 2.94
N ALA A 64 7.97 -13.63 3.66
CA ALA A 64 8.81 -12.44 3.64
C ALA A 64 10.23 -12.73 4.17
N PHE A 65 10.35 -13.47 5.26
CA PHE A 65 11.64 -13.89 5.80
C PHE A 65 12.42 -14.80 4.82
N GLU A 66 11.74 -15.70 4.13
CA GLU A 66 12.36 -16.55 3.13
C GLU A 66 12.87 -15.74 1.93
N GLU A 67 12.08 -14.78 1.44
CA GLU A 67 12.50 -13.86 0.38
C GLU A 67 13.76 -13.07 0.79
N ILE A 68 13.84 -12.59 2.03
CA ILE A 68 15.02 -11.89 2.58
C ILE A 68 16.24 -12.82 2.64
N ARG A 69 16.09 -14.07 3.10
CA ARG A 69 17.17 -15.06 3.12
C ARG A 69 17.74 -15.35 1.73
N LEU A 70 16.90 -15.26 0.70
CA LEU A 70 17.28 -15.41 -0.70
C LEU A 70 17.81 -14.11 -1.34
N ASN A 71 18.14 -13.08 -0.52
CA ASN A 71 18.55 -11.75 -0.98
C ASN A 71 17.55 -11.09 -1.94
N LYS A 72 16.25 -11.40 -1.83
CA LYS A 72 15.17 -10.78 -2.60
C LYS A 72 14.47 -9.74 -1.75
N MET A 73 14.10 -8.61 -2.35
CA MET A 73 13.25 -7.62 -1.66
C MET A 73 11.79 -8.12 -1.57
N PRO A 74 11.24 -8.30 -0.36
CA PRO A 74 9.88 -8.83 -0.14
C PRO A 74 8.79 -7.78 -0.34
N ILE A 75 8.85 -7.02 -1.45
CA ILE A 75 7.91 -5.92 -1.70
C ILE A 75 6.47 -6.41 -1.72
N LEU A 76 6.20 -7.50 -2.45
CA LEU A 76 4.85 -8.06 -2.57
C LEU A 76 4.35 -8.57 -1.22
N SER A 77 5.19 -9.31 -0.48
CA SER A 77 4.87 -9.85 0.83
C SER A 77 4.56 -8.75 1.87
N ILE A 78 5.23 -7.59 1.78
CA ILE A 78 4.93 -6.42 2.61
C ILE A 78 3.54 -5.88 2.30
N PHE A 79 3.18 -5.68 1.02
CA PHE A 79 1.84 -5.22 0.63
C PHE A 79 0.75 -6.23 1.01
N GLU A 80 1.02 -7.52 0.87
CA GLU A 80 0.13 -8.59 1.32
C GLU A 80 -0.08 -8.53 2.83
N GLY A 81 0.98 -8.31 3.62
CA GLY A 81 0.92 -8.16 5.07
C GLY A 81 0.09 -6.95 5.50
N ILE A 82 0.29 -5.79 4.86
CA ILE A 82 -0.50 -4.58 5.11
C ILE A 82 -1.99 -4.84 4.81
N ALA A 83 -2.31 -5.51 3.70
CA ALA A 83 -3.69 -5.84 3.36
C ALA A 83 -4.35 -6.74 4.41
N ILE A 84 -3.62 -7.73 4.97
CA ILE A 84 -4.11 -8.60 6.05
C ILE A 84 -4.33 -7.79 7.34
N LEU A 85 -3.44 -6.85 7.67
CA LEU A 85 -3.62 -5.98 8.84
C LEU A 85 -4.86 -5.11 8.71
N ILE A 86 -5.11 -4.52 7.53
CA ILE A 86 -6.32 -3.74 7.24
C ILE A 86 -7.56 -4.64 7.35
N ALA A 87 -7.51 -5.86 6.78
CA ALA A 87 -8.60 -6.83 6.90
C ALA A 87 -8.89 -7.18 8.36
N GLY A 88 -7.84 -7.37 9.17
CA GLY A 88 -7.96 -7.60 10.61
C GLY A 88 -8.62 -6.44 11.34
N ALA A 89 -8.23 -5.20 11.02
CA ALA A 89 -8.84 -4.02 11.60
C ALA A 89 -10.35 -3.92 11.27
N PHE A 90 -10.75 -4.26 10.05
CA PHE A 90 -12.16 -4.31 9.66
C PHE A 90 -12.94 -5.40 10.43
N LEU A 91 -12.37 -6.58 10.60
CA LEU A 91 -13.01 -7.69 11.32
C LEU A 91 -13.02 -7.52 12.84
N LEU A 92 -12.16 -6.65 13.40
CA LEU A 92 -12.20 -6.28 14.82
C LEU A 92 -13.33 -5.29 15.13
N THR A 93 -13.76 -4.52 14.16
CA THR A 93 -14.94 -3.63 14.27
C THR A 93 -16.17 -4.43 13.82
N PRO A 94 -17.00 -4.93 14.78
CA PRO A 94 -18.11 -5.82 14.43
C PRO A 94 -19.14 -5.09 13.55
N GLY A 95 -19.35 -5.57 12.33
CA GLY A 95 -20.32 -4.99 11.39
C GLY A 95 -20.45 -5.81 10.10
N PHE A 96 -21.57 -5.63 9.39
CA PHE A 96 -21.83 -6.36 8.14
C PHE A 96 -20.96 -5.88 6.99
N LEU A 97 -20.83 -4.57 6.82
CA LEU A 97 -20.04 -3.98 5.75
C LEU A 97 -18.54 -4.19 5.99
N THR A 98 -18.08 -3.88 7.21
CA THR A 98 -16.68 -4.05 7.60
C THR A 98 -16.26 -5.51 7.55
N ASP A 99 -17.08 -6.45 8.03
CA ASP A 99 -16.81 -7.89 7.94
C ASP A 99 -16.70 -8.35 6.48
N THR A 100 -17.63 -7.89 5.61
CA THR A 100 -17.57 -8.22 4.19
C THR A 100 -16.31 -7.69 3.52
N LEU A 101 -15.92 -6.44 3.79
CA LEU A 101 -14.68 -5.85 3.27
C LEU A 101 -13.43 -6.57 3.80
N GLY A 102 -13.42 -6.91 5.09
CA GLY A 102 -12.36 -7.70 5.70
C GLY A 102 -12.22 -9.08 5.06
N CYS A 103 -13.32 -9.79 4.86
CA CYS A 103 -13.34 -11.09 4.19
C CYS A 103 -12.82 -11.00 2.74
N ILE A 104 -13.22 -9.98 1.97
CA ILE A 104 -12.73 -9.77 0.60
C ILE A 104 -11.21 -9.58 0.59
N LEU A 105 -10.64 -8.84 1.53
CA LEU A 105 -9.19 -8.64 1.64
C LEU A 105 -8.45 -9.89 2.11
N LEU A 106 -9.10 -10.78 2.86
CA LEU A 106 -8.51 -12.05 3.29
C LEU A 106 -8.42 -13.08 2.19
N ILE A 107 -9.27 -13.02 1.17
CA ILE A 107 -9.19 -13.96 0.04
C ILE A 107 -7.93 -13.67 -0.78
N PRO A 108 -6.97 -14.63 -0.92
CA PRO A 108 -5.70 -14.36 -1.61
C PRO A 108 -5.85 -13.89 -3.06
N LYS A 109 -6.87 -14.40 -3.78
CA LYS A 109 -7.12 -14.01 -5.18
C LYS A 109 -7.51 -12.53 -5.30
N THR A 110 -8.46 -12.06 -4.49
CA THR A 110 -8.92 -10.65 -4.51
C THR A 110 -7.84 -9.72 -3.99
N ARG A 111 -7.14 -10.11 -2.93
CA ARG A 111 -5.99 -9.38 -2.40
C ARG A 111 -4.91 -9.17 -3.46
N ASN A 112 -4.51 -10.21 -4.17
CA ASN A 112 -3.49 -10.11 -5.21
C ASN A 112 -3.92 -9.21 -6.37
N LEU A 113 -5.18 -9.24 -6.78
CA LEU A 113 -5.72 -8.32 -7.78
C LEU A 113 -5.60 -6.86 -7.33
N ILE A 114 -6.00 -6.57 -6.10
CA ILE A 114 -5.94 -5.21 -5.52
C ILE A 114 -4.48 -4.74 -5.44
N ILE A 115 -3.58 -5.58 -4.90
CA ILE A 115 -2.16 -5.25 -4.75
C ILE A 115 -1.50 -5.04 -6.12
N THR A 116 -1.79 -5.88 -7.11
CA THR A 116 -1.24 -5.73 -8.46
C THR A 116 -1.68 -4.40 -9.10
N HIS A 117 -2.93 -4.00 -8.91
CA HIS A 117 -3.42 -2.70 -9.38
C HIS A 117 -2.70 -1.53 -8.69
N ILE A 118 -2.57 -1.57 -7.37
CA ILE A 118 -1.90 -0.54 -6.59
C ILE A 118 -0.41 -0.46 -6.96
N THR A 119 0.29 -1.58 -7.01
CA THR A 119 1.73 -1.61 -7.32
C THR A 119 2.03 -1.19 -8.75
N SER A 120 1.19 -1.54 -9.72
CA SER A 120 1.34 -1.08 -11.11
C SER A 120 1.11 0.42 -11.25
N TYR A 121 0.16 0.99 -10.50
CA TYR A 121 -0.05 2.44 -10.45
C TYR A 121 1.15 3.17 -9.83
N LEU A 122 1.69 2.65 -8.73
CA LEU A 122 2.86 3.22 -8.06
C LEU A 122 4.12 3.13 -8.94
N LYS A 123 4.35 2.03 -9.63
CA LYS A 123 5.47 1.88 -10.57
C LYS A 123 5.38 2.88 -11.71
N LYS A 124 4.21 3.07 -12.32
CA LYS A 124 4.01 4.11 -13.36
C LYS A 124 4.37 5.49 -12.82
N LYS A 125 3.91 5.85 -11.63
CA LYS A 125 4.17 7.16 -11.02
C LYS A 125 5.65 7.36 -10.66
N ALA A 126 6.35 6.33 -10.20
CA ALA A 126 7.78 6.36 -9.90
C ALA A 126 8.61 6.59 -11.16
N ILE A 127 8.32 5.88 -12.26
CA ILE A 127 9.01 6.04 -13.55
C ILE A 127 8.82 7.46 -14.11
N TYR A 128 7.60 8.05 -13.97
CA TYR A 128 7.37 9.43 -14.38
C TYR A 128 8.21 10.43 -13.57
N LYS A 129 8.35 10.21 -12.26
CA LYS A 129 9.11 11.10 -11.39
C LYS A 129 10.62 11.01 -11.67
N GLU A 130 11.12 9.82 -11.93
CA GLU A 130 12.53 9.58 -12.28
C GLU A 130 12.89 10.25 -13.60
N LYS A 131 12.08 10.08 -14.65
CA LYS A 131 12.29 10.79 -15.94
C LYS A 131 12.30 12.31 -15.78
N THR A 132 11.39 12.86 -14.96
CA THR A 132 11.32 14.31 -14.74
C THR A 132 12.57 14.84 -14.01
N THR A 133 13.14 14.04 -13.10
CA THR A 133 14.37 14.41 -12.37
C THR A 133 15.60 14.35 -13.28
N TYR A 134 15.69 13.38 -14.19
CA TYR A 134 16.78 13.32 -15.18
C TYR A 134 16.74 14.52 -16.12
N TYR A 135 15.60 14.88 -16.69
CA TYR A 135 15.46 16.05 -17.55
C TYR A 135 15.73 17.39 -16.83
N SER A 136 15.44 17.48 -15.53
CA SER A 136 15.71 18.68 -14.73
C SER A 136 17.20 18.85 -14.40
N ASN A 137 17.92 17.73 -14.18
CA ASN A 137 19.36 17.76 -13.93
C ASN A 137 20.18 18.00 -15.20
N GLU A 138 19.74 17.50 -16.36
CA GLU A 138 20.40 17.79 -17.64
C GLU A 138 20.34 19.28 -17.99
N LYS A 139 19.17 19.91 -17.81
CA LYS A 139 19.00 21.37 -18.04
C LYS A 139 19.83 22.24 -17.09
N ASN A 140 20.11 21.77 -15.87
CA ASN A 140 20.95 22.50 -14.92
C ASN A 140 22.46 22.31 -15.16
N ASN A 141 22.87 21.23 -15.85
CA ASN A 141 24.26 20.98 -16.18
C ASN A 141 24.72 21.67 -17.50
N GLU A 142 23.79 21.98 -18.39
CA GLU A 142 24.14 22.72 -19.62
C GLU A 142 24.65 24.16 -19.38
N ASN A 143 24.41 24.73 -18.19
CA ASN A 143 24.86 26.06 -17.80
C ASN A 143 26.12 26.08 -16.93
N LYS A 144 26.77 24.94 -16.70
CA LYS A 144 28.07 24.91 -16.01
C LYS A 144 29.20 24.66 -16.99
N THR A 145 29.66 25.71 -17.59
CA THR A 145 30.92 25.73 -18.35
C THR A 145 32.05 25.66 -17.32
N PHE A 146 32.78 24.55 -17.26
CA PHE A 146 34.01 24.46 -16.47
C PHE A 146 35.11 25.08 -17.32
N GLU A 147 35.56 26.28 -16.97
CA GLU A 147 36.83 26.80 -17.48
C GLU A 147 37.97 26.00 -16.80
N GLY A 148 38.49 25.04 -17.54
CA GLY A 148 39.69 24.31 -17.14
C GLY A 148 40.92 25.07 -17.57
N ASN A 149 41.68 25.66 -16.66
CA ASN A 149 43.04 26.13 -16.94
C ASN A 149 43.93 24.91 -17.12
N PHE A 150 44.38 24.68 -18.35
CA PHE A 150 45.44 23.69 -18.64
C PHE A 150 46.82 24.34 -18.50
N GLU A 151 47.57 23.94 -17.53
CA GLU A 151 48.96 24.24 -17.43
C GLU A 151 49.76 23.12 -18.12
N GLU A 152 50.45 23.49 -19.25
CA GLU A 152 51.28 22.54 -19.99
C GLU A 152 52.56 22.23 -19.20
N ILE A 153 52.65 21.09 -18.57
CA ILE A 153 53.83 20.61 -17.87
C ILE A 153 54.86 20.18 -18.92
N LYS A 154 55.84 21.06 -19.24
CA LYS A 154 57.00 20.74 -20.09
C LYS A 154 57.87 19.68 -19.39
N ASP A 155 57.96 18.51 -20.00
CA ASP A 155 58.77 17.38 -19.54
C ASP A 155 60.27 17.77 -19.64
N PRO A 156 61.07 17.81 -18.53
CA PRO A 156 62.43 18.27 -18.54
C PRO A 156 63.44 17.27 -19.13
N LYS A 157 63.02 16.17 -19.72
CA LYS A 157 63.90 15.10 -20.21
C LYS A 157 64.24 15.10 -21.69
N LYS A 158 63.95 16.19 -22.47
CA LYS A 158 64.41 16.31 -23.86
C LYS A 158 65.50 17.37 -24.05
N LYS A 159 66.57 17.32 -23.25
CA LYS A 159 67.85 17.92 -23.63
C LYS A 159 68.92 16.86 -23.38
N LYS A 160 69.27 16.10 -24.43
CA LYS A 160 70.58 15.53 -24.74
C LYS A 160 70.42 14.44 -25.81
N LYS A 161 70.54 14.74 -27.07
CA LYS A 161 71.61 14.35 -28.00
C LYS A 161 71.32 14.92 -29.34
#